data_58ef451302488304c6d198b79d5f57b5
#
_entry.id   58ef451302488304c6d198b79d5f57b5
#
_cell.length_a   1.000
_cell.length_b   1.000
_cell.length_c   1.000
_cell.angle_alpha   90.00
_cell.angle_beta   90.00
_cell.angle_gamma   90.00
#
_symmetry.space_group_name_H-M   'P 1'
#
loop_
_entity.id
_entity.type
_entity.pdbx_description
1 polymer ?
#
loop_
_entity_poly.entity_id
_entity_poly.type
_entity_poly.pdbx_seq_one_letter_code
_entity_poly.pdbx_strand_id
1 'polypeptide(L)'
;GYDKYLGNCHMVPNHALIIMSLLFGDDDFQKTLMIVNTAGWDTDCNSGNVGCILGIKNGLAGLKTGPDYLSPINDTIYCPTAVGGETITDALTESYKIINTARNLEGLGDAEVKLGARYHFNLPESTQSWKVNNLDDNNPSTFISNTEYRSDIGDRALEIKFDDLSTGLLSECYVDTFFPEDLTKLEGLARDRFFHYDFISCPIVYSGQKIKTQLISNSTKDITVNLFVKYWGEKDKLIKINSEDFFFQNNEIKNIEWNVPDTHSNPIAQIGIAISSSEKASGKLLINYLDIIGEPKMTFKKPDHIANPKRGVAFETPFYGHMWRNNFVQAIDKWESRWQEPFRITQNIGRGIVFTGNDKWKNYSVSSKLNFHLVKSGG
;
A
#
# COMPACT_ATOMS: atom_id res chain seq x y z
N GLY A 1 22.97 24.11 24.30
CA GLY A 1 22.80 23.11 23.36
C GLY A 1 22.94 21.68 23.87
N TYR A 2 23.55 20.85 23.11
CA TYR A 2 23.71 19.40 23.36
C TYR A 2 24.47 19.09 24.67
N ASP A 3 25.31 19.98 25.13
CA ASP A 3 26.00 19.82 26.44
C ASP A 3 25.03 19.79 27.63
N LYS A 4 23.93 20.52 27.52
CA LYS A 4 22.89 20.57 28.56
C LYS A 4 21.81 19.52 28.37
N TYR A 5 21.49 19.23 27.11
CA TYR A 5 20.44 18.29 26.72
C TYR A 5 21.06 17.24 25.81
N LEU A 6 21.41 16.11 26.39
CA LEU A 6 22.12 15.05 25.68
C LEU A 6 21.21 14.30 24.72
N GLY A 7 21.73 13.99 23.53
CA GLY A 7 21.04 13.24 22.49
C GLY A 7 20.11 14.11 21.61
N ASN A 8 19.83 13.60 20.42
CA ASN A 8 19.04 14.32 19.42
C ASN A 8 17.54 14.39 19.75
N CYS A 9 17.03 13.39 20.46
CA CYS A 9 15.61 13.24 20.74
C CYS A 9 15.23 13.74 22.16
N HIS A 10 15.99 14.69 22.73
CA HIS A 10 15.67 15.21 24.06
C HIS A 10 14.41 16.08 24.00
N MET A 11 13.39 15.72 24.79
CA MET A 11 12.06 16.34 24.75
C MET A 11 12.06 17.86 24.90
N VAL A 12 12.86 18.41 25.82
CA VAL A 12 12.85 19.86 26.11
C VAL A 12 13.21 20.70 24.89
N PRO A 13 14.38 20.52 24.22
CA PRO A 13 14.67 21.27 23.01
C PRO A 13 13.72 20.94 21.86
N ASN A 14 13.32 19.67 21.67
CA ASN A 14 12.41 19.29 20.59
C ASN A 14 11.06 20.02 20.73
N HIS A 15 10.45 19.99 21.89
CA HIS A 15 9.20 20.69 22.15
C HIS A 15 9.33 22.21 21.99
N ALA A 16 10.43 22.79 22.48
CA ALA A 16 10.71 24.21 22.33
C ALA A 16 10.86 24.61 20.86
N LEU A 17 11.49 23.78 20.02
CA LEU A 17 11.65 24.02 18.58
C LEU A 17 10.34 23.96 17.82
N ILE A 18 9.45 23.04 18.16
CA ILE A 18 8.09 22.99 17.60
C ILE A 18 7.36 24.32 17.88
N ILE A 19 7.32 24.74 19.15
CA ILE A 19 6.68 26.01 19.54
C ILE A 19 7.32 27.20 18.84
N MET A 20 8.65 27.28 18.86
CA MET A 20 9.41 28.36 18.20
C MET A 20 9.08 28.43 16.70
N SER A 21 9.07 27.30 16.02
CA SER A 21 8.79 27.26 14.59
C SER A 21 7.38 27.73 14.27
N LEU A 22 6.39 27.34 15.06
CA LEU A 22 5.00 27.81 14.92
C LEU A 22 4.88 29.31 15.17
N LEU A 23 5.63 29.87 16.14
CA LEU A 23 5.58 31.30 16.48
C LEU A 23 6.25 32.19 15.40
N PHE A 24 7.33 31.72 14.76
CA PHE A 24 8.09 32.48 13.77
C PHE A 24 7.79 32.12 12.32
N GLY A 25 6.96 31.14 12.10
CA GLY A 25 6.60 30.65 10.77
C GLY A 25 5.51 31.45 10.05
N ASP A 26 4.86 32.41 10.72
CA ASP A 26 3.79 33.27 10.17
C ASP A 26 2.62 32.46 9.57
N ASP A 27 2.31 31.30 10.12
CA ASP A 27 1.31 30.35 9.60
C ASP A 27 1.60 29.84 8.18
N ASP A 28 2.77 30.14 7.62
CA ASP A 28 3.22 29.63 6.35
C ASP A 28 3.81 28.22 6.52
N PHE A 29 3.28 27.25 5.76
CA PHE A 29 3.66 25.84 5.87
C PHE A 29 5.14 25.62 5.56
N GLN A 30 5.60 26.16 4.43
CA GLN A 30 7.00 26.00 4.00
C GLN A 30 7.97 26.71 4.94
N LYS A 31 7.69 27.97 5.31
CA LYS A 31 8.55 28.76 6.20
C LYS A 31 8.70 28.07 7.55
N THR A 32 7.61 27.57 8.12
CA THR A 32 7.63 26.91 9.43
C THR A 32 8.41 25.60 9.36
N LEU A 33 8.24 24.80 8.31
CA LEU A 33 9.03 23.60 8.09
C LEU A 33 10.52 23.92 7.89
N MET A 34 10.88 24.98 7.17
CA MET A 34 12.27 25.41 7.03
C MET A 34 12.90 25.74 8.38
N ILE A 35 12.21 26.47 9.24
CA ILE A 35 12.70 26.82 10.57
C ILE A 35 12.97 25.56 11.39
N VAL A 36 12.02 24.64 11.48
CA VAL A 36 12.16 23.44 12.30
C VAL A 36 13.21 22.47 11.73
N ASN A 37 13.30 22.33 10.40
CA ASN A 37 14.27 21.44 9.76
C ASN A 37 15.72 21.93 9.84
N THR A 38 15.94 23.21 10.04
CA THR A 38 17.30 23.80 10.13
C THR A 38 17.75 24.05 11.56
N ALA A 39 16.90 23.80 12.56
CA ALA A 39 17.19 24.14 13.95
C ALA A 39 18.04 23.08 14.69
N GLY A 40 18.25 21.91 14.12
CA GLY A 40 18.94 20.79 14.77
C GLY A 40 18.03 19.93 15.65
N TRP A 41 18.62 19.07 16.45
CA TRP A 41 17.93 18.00 17.19
C TRP A 41 17.12 17.07 16.27
N ASP A 42 15.97 16.62 16.69
CA ASP A 42 15.14 15.64 16.02
C ASP A 42 14.29 16.29 14.92
N THR A 43 14.90 16.68 13.83
CA THR A 43 14.28 17.52 12.81
C THR A 43 13.13 16.83 12.06
N ASP A 44 13.22 15.53 11.84
CA ASP A 44 12.17 14.70 11.19
C ASP A 44 10.91 14.58 12.06
N CYS A 45 11.04 14.18 13.31
CA CYS A 45 9.90 14.10 14.24
C CYS A 45 9.29 15.49 14.50
N ASN A 46 10.11 16.51 14.71
CA ASN A 46 9.62 17.87 14.93
C ASN A 46 8.89 18.42 13.70
N SER A 47 9.39 18.13 12.49
CA SER A 47 8.72 18.52 11.24
C SER A 47 7.40 17.78 11.05
N GLY A 48 7.33 16.51 11.40
CA GLY A 48 6.08 15.74 11.39
C GLY A 48 5.01 16.38 12.28
N ASN A 49 5.37 16.77 13.50
CA ASN A 49 4.46 17.44 14.42
C ASN A 49 3.99 18.81 13.89
N VAL A 50 4.93 19.64 13.42
CA VAL A 50 4.63 20.97 12.87
C VAL A 50 3.76 20.85 11.61
N GLY A 51 4.12 19.94 10.70
CA GLY A 51 3.38 19.68 9.47
C GLY A 51 1.94 19.23 9.73
N CYS A 52 1.74 18.34 10.72
CA CYS A 52 0.41 17.91 11.13
C CYS A 52 -0.45 19.08 11.65
N ILE A 53 0.09 19.89 12.55
CA ILE A 53 -0.63 21.05 13.12
C ILE A 53 -1.01 22.06 12.03
N LEU A 54 -0.08 22.40 11.15
CA LEU A 54 -0.34 23.36 10.07
C LEU A 54 -1.23 22.78 8.98
N GLY A 55 -1.12 21.48 8.70
CA GLY A 55 -2.02 20.79 7.78
C GLY A 55 -3.47 20.84 8.24
N ILE A 56 -3.72 20.62 9.53
CA ILE A 56 -5.06 20.77 10.13
C ILE A 56 -5.53 22.22 10.08
N LYS A 57 -4.63 23.16 10.42
CA LYS A 57 -4.98 24.60 10.47
C LYS A 57 -5.27 25.18 9.10
N ASN A 58 -4.44 24.90 8.10
CA ASN A 58 -4.44 25.57 6.80
C ASN A 58 -5.15 24.77 5.71
N GLY A 59 -5.42 23.48 5.96
CA GLY A 59 -5.98 22.56 4.99
C GLY A 59 -5.07 22.33 3.78
N LEU A 60 -5.61 21.66 2.76
CA LEU A 60 -4.86 21.34 1.53
C LEU A 60 -4.34 22.59 0.78
N ALA A 61 -5.07 23.70 0.86
CA ALA A 61 -4.65 24.94 0.22
C ALA A 61 -3.33 25.47 0.80
N GLY A 62 -3.10 25.31 2.11
CA GLY A 62 -1.88 25.72 2.78
C GLY A 62 -0.66 24.91 2.36
N LEU A 63 -0.84 23.64 1.97
CA LEU A 63 0.24 22.78 1.50
C LEU A 63 0.77 23.17 0.11
N LYS A 64 0.02 23.98 -0.65
CA LYS A 64 0.36 24.39 -2.02
C LYS A 64 1.19 25.67 -2.11
N THR A 65 1.54 26.27 -0.98
CA THR A 65 2.30 27.54 -0.93
C THR A 65 3.81 27.35 -1.10
N GLY A 66 4.28 26.12 -1.25
CA GLY A 66 5.71 25.78 -1.32
C GLY A 66 6.02 24.72 -2.37
N PRO A 67 7.04 23.91 -2.13
CA PRO A 67 7.35 22.75 -2.96
C PRO A 67 6.20 21.76 -3.02
N ASP A 68 6.20 20.90 -4.04
CA ASP A 68 5.25 19.80 -4.11
C ASP A 68 5.59 18.74 -3.04
N TYR A 69 4.83 18.74 -1.96
CA TYR A 69 4.94 17.78 -0.86
C TYR A 69 4.10 16.52 -1.07
N LEU A 70 3.17 16.52 -2.03
CA LEU A 70 2.19 15.46 -2.22
C LEU A 70 2.66 14.42 -3.24
N SER A 71 3.04 14.84 -4.44
CA SER A 71 3.36 13.93 -5.55
C SER A 71 4.50 12.94 -5.24
N PRO A 72 5.60 13.33 -4.55
CA PRO A 72 6.66 12.37 -4.24
C PRO A 72 6.24 11.25 -3.30
N ILE A 73 5.25 11.49 -2.44
CA ILE A 73 4.74 10.53 -1.45
C ILE A 73 3.55 9.75 -2.03
N ASN A 74 2.75 10.39 -2.89
CA ASN A 74 1.56 9.84 -3.54
C ASN A 74 0.59 9.20 -2.54
N ASP A 75 0.35 9.87 -1.41
CA ASP A 75 -0.46 9.41 -0.26
C ASP A 75 0.06 8.13 0.42
N THR A 76 1.11 7.50 -0.08
CA THR A 76 1.57 6.20 0.40
C THR A 76 2.13 6.30 1.82
N ILE A 77 1.65 5.42 2.69
CA ILE A 77 2.13 5.26 4.06
C ILE A 77 2.51 3.80 4.28
N TYR A 78 3.70 3.58 4.81
CA TYR A 78 4.13 2.30 5.36
C TYR A 78 4.08 2.39 6.88
N CYS A 79 3.08 1.74 7.48
CA CYS A 79 2.83 1.80 8.91
C CYS A 79 2.92 0.39 9.50
N PRO A 80 4.11 -0.09 9.91
CA PRO A 80 4.26 -1.39 10.54
C PRO A 80 3.36 -1.49 11.77
N THR A 81 2.44 -2.43 11.73
CA THR A 81 1.46 -2.65 12.80
C THR A 81 1.43 -4.12 13.20
N ALA A 82 0.74 -4.42 14.30
CA ALA A 82 0.45 -5.80 14.67
C ALA A 82 -0.45 -6.52 13.64
N VAL A 83 -1.16 -5.76 12.80
CA VAL A 83 -1.98 -6.28 11.69
C VAL A 83 -1.20 -6.11 10.39
N GLY A 84 -0.44 -7.13 10.00
CA GLY A 84 0.45 -7.07 8.85
C GLY A 84 -0.24 -6.71 7.52
N GLY A 85 -1.53 -7.05 7.35
CA GLY A 85 -2.33 -6.68 6.18
C GLY A 85 -2.75 -5.21 6.13
N GLU A 86 -2.38 -4.39 7.11
CA GLU A 86 -2.62 -2.95 7.14
C GLU A 86 -1.35 -2.11 7.06
N THR A 87 -0.19 -2.75 6.90
CA THR A 87 1.10 -2.06 6.84
C THR A 87 1.20 -1.11 5.65
N ILE A 88 0.72 -1.55 4.48
CA ILE A 88 0.64 -0.70 3.29
C ILE A 88 -0.71 -0.02 3.29
N THR A 89 -0.71 1.28 3.51
CA THR A 89 -1.90 2.10 3.66
C THR A 89 -1.72 3.45 2.95
N ASP A 90 -2.67 4.33 3.10
CA ASP A 90 -2.67 5.65 2.49
C ASP A 90 -3.22 6.71 3.45
N ALA A 91 -2.94 7.97 3.14
CA ALA A 91 -3.31 9.10 3.99
C ALA A 91 -4.83 9.21 4.19
N LEU A 92 -5.63 8.85 3.19
CA LEU A 92 -7.08 8.89 3.28
C LEU A 92 -7.62 7.80 4.21
N THR A 93 -7.14 6.56 4.04
CA THR A 93 -7.50 5.43 4.90
C THR A 93 -7.18 5.72 6.36
N GLU A 94 -5.97 6.22 6.65
CA GLU A 94 -5.57 6.55 8.03
C GLU A 94 -6.37 7.73 8.61
N SER A 95 -6.69 8.74 7.80
CA SER A 95 -7.56 9.85 8.22
C SER A 95 -8.95 9.36 8.61
N TYR A 96 -9.55 8.44 7.85
CA TYR A 96 -10.84 7.86 8.20
C TYR A 96 -10.80 6.98 9.46
N LYS A 97 -9.69 6.26 9.71
CA LYS A 97 -9.51 5.52 10.97
C LYS A 97 -9.54 6.48 12.18
N ILE A 98 -8.84 7.61 12.09
CA ILE A 98 -8.83 8.64 13.15
C ILE A 98 -10.23 9.24 13.33
N ILE A 99 -10.88 9.64 12.24
CA ILE A 99 -12.23 10.21 12.25
C ILE A 99 -13.22 9.21 12.86
N ASN A 100 -13.20 7.96 12.44
CA ASN A 100 -14.11 6.93 12.93
C ASN A 100 -13.87 6.60 14.40
N THR A 101 -12.61 6.61 14.84
CA THR A 101 -12.28 6.49 16.27
C THR A 101 -12.93 7.60 17.09
N ALA A 102 -12.80 8.86 16.66
CA ALA A 102 -13.41 9.99 17.32
C ALA A 102 -14.96 9.92 17.29
N ARG A 103 -15.54 9.57 16.15
CA ARG A 103 -17.00 9.40 16.00
C ARG A 103 -17.54 8.31 16.93
N ASN A 104 -16.82 7.18 17.05
CA ASN A 104 -17.24 6.09 17.92
C ASN A 104 -17.16 6.46 19.39
N LEU A 105 -16.17 7.26 19.81
CA LEU A 105 -16.12 7.82 21.18
C LEU A 105 -17.33 8.71 21.49
N GLU A 106 -17.87 9.39 20.48
CA GLU A 106 -19.08 10.22 20.59
C GLU A 106 -20.40 9.43 20.33
N GLY A 107 -20.34 8.12 20.10
CA GLY A 107 -21.49 7.26 19.83
C GLY A 107 -22.15 7.48 18.45
N LEU A 108 -21.46 8.08 17.50
CA LEU A 108 -21.99 8.44 16.17
C LEU A 108 -21.85 7.29 15.14
N GLY A 109 -21.11 6.23 15.45
CA GLY A 109 -20.77 5.18 14.49
C GLY A 109 -19.83 5.64 13.38
N ASP A 110 -19.38 4.71 12.53
CA ASP A 110 -18.44 4.99 11.45
C ASP A 110 -19.06 5.89 10.37
N ALA A 111 -18.24 6.75 9.79
CA ALA A 111 -18.56 7.45 8.55
C ALA A 111 -18.31 6.48 7.39
N GLU A 112 -19.38 5.89 6.86
CA GLU A 112 -19.27 5.03 5.69
C GLU A 112 -19.28 5.87 4.40
N VAL A 113 -18.26 5.62 3.57
CA VAL A 113 -18.15 6.21 2.24
C VAL A 113 -18.16 5.08 1.22
N LYS A 114 -19.03 5.17 0.22
CA LYS A 114 -19.11 4.21 -0.88
C LYS A 114 -19.15 2.75 -0.40
N LEU A 115 -20.06 2.45 0.51
CA LEU A 115 -20.28 1.11 1.09
C LEU A 115 -19.07 0.58 1.89
N GLY A 116 -18.24 1.45 2.41
CA GLY A 116 -17.03 1.06 3.16
C GLY A 116 -15.90 0.53 2.29
N ALA A 117 -15.92 0.80 0.99
CA ALA A 117 -14.89 0.32 0.06
C ALA A 117 -13.50 0.82 0.46
N ARG A 118 -12.49 -0.03 0.30
CA ARG A 118 -11.09 0.30 0.64
C ARG A 118 -10.56 1.49 -0.15
N TYR A 119 -10.81 1.51 -1.46
CA TYR A 119 -10.40 2.61 -2.34
C TYR A 119 -11.64 3.36 -2.78
N HIS A 120 -11.94 4.47 -2.16
CA HIS A 120 -13.14 5.26 -2.41
C HIS A 120 -12.87 6.68 -2.92
N PHE A 121 -11.62 7.14 -2.88
CA PHE A 121 -11.13 8.42 -3.43
C PHE A 121 -11.88 9.67 -2.96
N ASN A 122 -12.66 9.60 -1.90
CA ASN A 122 -13.58 10.65 -1.51
C ASN A 122 -12.93 11.75 -0.64
N LEU A 123 -11.69 12.10 -0.96
CA LEU A 123 -10.97 13.25 -0.43
C LEU A 123 -10.26 13.96 -1.58
N PRO A 124 -10.36 15.28 -1.71
CA PRO A 124 -9.69 16.04 -2.76
C PRO A 124 -8.20 15.69 -2.86
N GLU A 125 -7.72 15.50 -4.09
CA GLU A 125 -6.32 15.24 -4.45
C GLU A 125 -5.74 13.88 -4.02
N SER A 126 -6.44 13.11 -3.17
CA SER A 126 -5.98 11.78 -2.79
C SER A 126 -6.16 10.78 -3.93
N THR A 127 -5.09 10.11 -4.32
CA THR A 127 -5.10 8.97 -5.24
C THR A 127 -5.08 7.63 -4.53
N GLN A 128 -5.02 7.62 -3.20
CA GLN A 128 -4.88 6.42 -2.37
C GLN A 128 -3.76 5.50 -2.85
N SER A 129 -2.58 6.06 -3.11
CA SER A 129 -1.36 5.36 -3.55
C SER A 129 -1.42 4.73 -4.95
N TRP A 130 -2.48 4.97 -5.73
CA TRP A 130 -2.53 4.50 -7.12
C TRP A 130 -1.45 5.16 -7.96
N LYS A 131 -0.87 4.40 -8.89
CA LYS A 131 0.26 4.79 -9.73
C LYS A 131 -0.02 4.40 -11.17
N VAL A 132 0.60 5.14 -12.10
CA VAL A 132 0.63 4.79 -13.53
C VAL A 132 1.79 3.83 -13.79
N ASN A 133 1.59 2.85 -14.65
CA ASN A 133 2.66 2.01 -15.13
C ASN A 133 3.34 2.68 -16.35
N ASN A 134 4.42 3.41 -16.08
CA ASN A 134 5.18 4.15 -17.11
C ASN A 134 6.42 3.38 -17.61
N LEU A 135 6.49 2.06 -17.37
CA LEU A 135 7.71 1.29 -17.61
C LEU A 135 7.98 0.94 -19.08
N ASP A 136 7.07 1.28 -20.01
CA ASP A 136 7.25 1.06 -21.43
C ASP A 136 7.18 2.37 -22.21
N ASP A 137 8.20 2.69 -23.00
CA ASP A 137 8.23 3.82 -23.96
C ASP A 137 7.09 3.74 -25.00
N ASN A 138 6.37 2.63 -25.07
CA ASN A 138 5.24 2.40 -25.95
C ASN A 138 3.87 2.63 -25.29
N ASN A 139 3.82 3.02 -24.02
CA ASN A 139 2.56 3.29 -23.35
C ASN A 139 1.99 4.65 -23.80
N PRO A 140 0.68 4.71 -24.07
CA PRO A 140 0.02 5.99 -24.30
C PRO A 140 0.20 6.89 -23.09
N SER A 141 0.13 8.21 -23.31
CA SER A 141 0.18 9.18 -22.23
C SER A 141 -0.97 8.90 -21.26
N THR A 142 -0.65 8.27 -20.14
CA THR A 142 -1.60 7.91 -19.10
C THR A 142 -1.36 8.79 -17.90
N PHE A 143 -2.41 9.39 -17.36
CA PHE A 143 -2.38 10.21 -16.18
C PHE A 143 -3.48 9.78 -15.22
N ILE A 144 -3.19 9.84 -13.93
CA ILE A 144 -4.20 9.64 -12.90
C ILE A 144 -4.38 10.90 -12.09
N SER A 145 -5.61 11.19 -11.70
CA SER A 145 -5.93 12.30 -10.80
C SER A 145 -7.20 12.00 -10.02
N ASN A 146 -7.34 12.65 -8.88
CA ASN A 146 -8.60 12.63 -8.14
C ASN A 146 -9.52 13.70 -8.71
N THR A 147 -10.72 13.32 -9.13
CA THR A 147 -11.69 14.23 -9.76
C THR A 147 -13.03 14.21 -9.04
N GLU A 148 -13.73 15.33 -9.08
CA GLU A 148 -15.11 15.41 -8.65
C GLU A 148 -15.99 14.78 -9.73
N TYR A 149 -16.71 13.72 -9.35
CA TYR A 149 -17.53 12.92 -10.26
C TYR A 149 -19.01 13.35 -10.21
N ARG A 150 -19.51 13.61 -9.02
CA ARG A 150 -20.89 14.09 -8.79
C ARG A 150 -20.83 15.27 -7.82
N SER A 151 -20.72 16.45 -8.40
CA SER A 151 -20.58 17.70 -7.64
C SER A 151 -21.80 18.03 -6.78
N ASP A 152 -22.99 17.54 -7.18
CA ASP A 152 -24.23 17.69 -6.43
C ASP A 152 -24.18 17.09 -5.02
N ILE A 153 -23.35 16.08 -4.80
CA ILE A 153 -23.17 15.39 -3.51
C ILE A 153 -21.72 15.37 -3.04
N GLY A 154 -20.80 16.05 -3.74
CA GLY A 154 -19.37 16.07 -3.41
C GLY A 154 -18.67 14.73 -3.61
N ASP A 155 -19.23 13.82 -4.43
CA ASP A 155 -18.65 12.50 -4.67
C ASP A 155 -17.47 12.57 -5.66
N ARG A 156 -16.37 11.87 -5.35
CA ARG A 156 -15.12 11.93 -6.09
C ARG A 156 -14.72 10.55 -6.60
N ALA A 157 -13.88 10.49 -7.61
CA ALA A 157 -13.38 9.26 -8.21
C ALA A 157 -11.90 9.40 -8.59
N LEU A 158 -11.20 8.27 -8.78
CA LEU A 158 -9.93 8.28 -9.46
C LEU A 158 -10.17 8.30 -10.97
N GLU A 159 -9.68 9.33 -11.63
CA GLU A 159 -9.69 9.46 -13.09
C GLU A 159 -8.41 8.87 -13.67
N ILE A 160 -8.55 7.97 -14.64
CA ILE A 160 -7.48 7.47 -15.48
C ILE A 160 -7.70 8.11 -16.84
N LYS A 161 -6.91 9.12 -17.18
CA LYS A 161 -6.90 9.76 -18.49
C LYS A 161 -5.92 9.07 -19.41
N PHE A 162 -6.32 8.80 -20.64
CA PHE A 162 -5.46 8.23 -21.68
C PHE A 162 -5.64 8.99 -22.99
N ASP A 163 -4.52 9.22 -23.66
CA ASP A 163 -4.49 9.90 -24.94
C ASP A 163 -3.84 8.99 -25.98
N ASP A 164 -4.44 8.94 -27.19
CA ASP A 164 -3.94 8.20 -28.35
C ASP A 164 -3.74 6.69 -28.13
N LEU A 165 -4.55 6.09 -27.26
CA LEU A 165 -4.58 4.64 -27.08
C LEU A 165 -4.93 3.98 -28.43
N SER A 166 -4.09 3.06 -28.89
CA SER A 166 -4.26 2.37 -30.16
C SER A 166 -4.02 0.87 -30.03
N THR A 167 -4.32 0.13 -31.08
CA THR A 167 -4.17 -1.34 -31.06
C THR A 167 -2.77 -1.75 -30.62
N GLY A 168 -2.72 -2.62 -29.62
CA GLY A 168 -1.47 -3.15 -29.04
C GLY A 168 -0.85 -2.28 -27.96
N LEU A 169 -1.40 -1.09 -27.66
CA LEU A 169 -1.01 -0.27 -26.53
C LEU A 169 -1.94 -0.49 -25.34
N LEU A 170 -1.41 -0.33 -24.13
CA LEU A 170 -2.15 -0.42 -22.88
C LEU A 170 -1.97 0.85 -22.06
N SER A 171 -3.06 1.34 -21.50
CA SER A 171 -3.03 2.33 -20.43
C SER A 171 -3.25 1.60 -19.11
N GLU A 172 -2.28 1.61 -18.21
CA GLU A 172 -2.33 0.83 -16.98
C GLU A 172 -2.14 1.71 -15.75
N CYS A 173 -2.93 1.43 -14.71
CA CYS A 173 -2.67 1.94 -13.37
C CYS A 173 -2.82 0.82 -12.34
N TYR A 174 -2.17 0.98 -11.20
CA TYR A 174 -2.14 -0.03 -10.15
C TYR A 174 -1.93 0.59 -8.76
N VAL A 175 -2.16 -0.21 -7.75
CA VAL A 175 -1.78 0.09 -6.36
C VAL A 175 -1.05 -1.11 -5.78
N ASP A 176 -0.03 -0.82 -4.96
CA ASP A 176 0.70 -1.86 -4.26
C ASP A 176 -0.13 -2.41 -3.09
N THR A 177 -0.21 -3.72 -3.01
CA THR A 177 -0.94 -4.47 -1.98
C THR A 177 -0.05 -5.35 -1.12
N PHE A 178 1.26 -5.31 -1.41
CA PHE A 178 2.31 -6.01 -0.71
C PHE A 178 3.66 -5.33 -1.00
N PHE A 179 4.78 -5.94 -0.65
CA PHE A 179 6.11 -5.40 -0.92
C PHE A 179 6.23 -4.90 -2.36
N PRO A 180 6.36 -3.58 -2.61
CA PRO A 180 6.48 -3.03 -3.95
C PRO A 180 7.82 -3.40 -4.59
N GLU A 181 7.83 -3.45 -5.91
CA GLU A 181 9.02 -3.79 -6.68
C GLU A 181 10.19 -2.85 -6.43
N ASP A 182 9.90 -1.58 -6.21
CA ASP A 182 10.93 -0.56 -5.99
C ASP A 182 11.77 -0.83 -4.73
N LEU A 183 11.19 -1.44 -3.69
CA LEU A 183 11.94 -1.83 -2.49
C LEU A 183 12.99 -2.90 -2.79
N THR A 184 12.75 -3.75 -3.78
CA THR A 184 13.71 -4.79 -4.18
C THR A 184 14.91 -4.25 -4.96
N LYS A 185 14.78 -3.02 -5.45
CA LYS A 185 15.80 -2.30 -6.24
C LYS A 185 16.64 -1.33 -5.41
N LEU A 186 16.34 -1.18 -4.11
CA LEU A 186 17.11 -0.31 -3.24
C LEU A 186 18.53 -0.81 -3.08
N GLU A 187 19.50 0.10 -3.19
CA GLU A 187 20.92 -0.18 -3.06
C GLU A 187 21.61 0.78 -2.07
N GLY A 188 22.78 0.39 -1.58
CA GLY A 188 23.63 1.20 -0.74
C GLY A 188 22.93 1.72 0.52
N LEU A 189 23.15 3.00 0.84
CA LEU A 189 22.65 3.62 2.06
C LEU A 189 21.10 3.65 2.14
N ALA A 190 20.42 3.78 1.02
CA ALA A 190 18.94 3.77 1.00
C ALA A 190 18.41 2.41 1.44
N ARG A 191 19.01 1.33 0.94
CA ARG A 191 18.71 -0.03 1.35
C ARG A 191 19.00 -0.26 2.83
N ASP A 192 20.21 0.12 3.28
CA ASP A 192 20.62 -0.10 4.66
C ASP A 192 19.72 0.64 5.65
N ARG A 193 19.31 1.85 5.33
CA ARG A 193 18.40 2.64 6.18
C ARG A 193 16.98 2.08 6.18
N PHE A 194 16.47 1.65 5.02
CA PHE A 194 15.14 1.06 4.94
C PHE A 194 15.06 -0.23 5.76
N PHE A 195 16.09 -1.08 5.71
CA PHE A 195 16.13 -2.34 6.43
C PHE A 195 16.65 -2.25 7.88
N HIS A 196 17.03 -1.06 8.31
CA HIS A 196 17.30 -0.81 9.72
C HIS A 196 16.02 -0.93 10.58
N TYR A 197 14.87 -0.67 9.98
CA TYR A 197 13.56 -0.88 10.58
C TYR A 197 12.89 -2.07 9.91
N ASP A 198 12.47 -3.07 10.67
CA ASP A 198 11.78 -4.22 10.13
C ASP A 198 10.48 -3.78 9.44
N PHE A 199 10.38 -4.05 8.13
CA PHE A 199 9.15 -3.84 7.39
C PHE A 199 8.24 -5.06 7.57
N ILE A 200 7.39 -5.00 8.59
CA ILE A 200 6.48 -6.08 8.96
C ILE A 200 5.19 -5.93 8.14
N SER A 201 4.97 -6.82 7.19
CA SER A 201 3.78 -6.80 6.32
C SER A 201 3.39 -8.21 5.91
N CYS A 202 2.10 -8.42 5.69
CA CYS A 202 1.58 -9.52 4.88
C CYS A 202 0.71 -8.95 3.76
N PRO A 203 0.34 -9.73 2.73
CA PRO A 203 -0.49 -9.22 1.64
C PRO A 203 -1.82 -8.67 2.11
N ILE A 204 -2.35 -7.69 1.37
CA ILE A 204 -3.71 -7.17 1.56
C ILE A 204 -4.72 -8.03 0.81
N VAL A 205 -4.31 -8.59 -0.33
CA VAL A 205 -5.14 -9.35 -1.25
C VAL A 205 -4.66 -10.78 -1.33
N TYR A 206 -5.60 -11.70 -1.30
CA TYR A 206 -5.34 -13.14 -1.33
C TYR A 206 -6.20 -13.85 -2.37
N SER A 207 -5.70 -14.98 -2.87
CA SER A 207 -6.45 -15.89 -3.75
C SER A 207 -7.78 -16.31 -3.13
N GLY A 208 -8.83 -16.34 -3.94
CA GLY A 208 -10.20 -16.71 -3.52
C GLY A 208 -11.03 -15.54 -3.00
N GLN A 209 -10.43 -14.38 -2.71
CA GLN A 209 -11.19 -13.15 -2.49
C GLN A 209 -11.74 -12.62 -3.82
N LYS A 210 -12.50 -11.56 -3.76
CA LYS A 210 -13.11 -10.92 -4.94
C LYS A 210 -12.77 -9.43 -4.96
N ILE A 211 -12.36 -8.93 -6.10
CA ILE A 211 -12.28 -7.49 -6.38
C ILE A 211 -13.64 -7.04 -6.89
N LYS A 212 -14.20 -6.02 -6.24
CA LYS A 212 -15.47 -5.38 -6.62
C LYS A 212 -15.22 -3.92 -6.92
N THR A 213 -15.68 -3.43 -8.06
CA THR A 213 -15.46 -2.04 -8.48
C THR A 213 -16.63 -1.51 -9.29
N GLN A 214 -16.81 -0.19 -9.27
CA GLN A 214 -17.66 0.51 -10.21
C GLN A 214 -16.80 1.41 -11.07
N LEU A 215 -16.89 1.18 -12.39
CA LEU A 215 -16.15 1.90 -13.42
C LEU A 215 -17.10 2.69 -14.32
N ILE A 216 -16.64 3.86 -14.77
CA ILE A 216 -17.42 4.78 -15.64
C ILE A 216 -16.51 5.20 -16.78
N SER A 217 -16.90 4.85 -17.99
CA SER A 217 -16.17 5.22 -19.20
C SER A 217 -16.65 6.57 -19.74
N ASN A 218 -15.69 7.38 -20.23
CA ASN A 218 -15.95 8.53 -21.06
C ASN A 218 -14.81 8.61 -22.09
N SER A 219 -15.02 8.00 -23.25
CA SER A 219 -13.99 7.84 -24.29
C SER A 219 -14.54 8.11 -25.68
N THR A 220 -13.67 8.49 -26.60
CA THR A 220 -14.03 8.78 -28.01
C THR A 220 -14.43 7.54 -28.81
N LYS A 221 -14.03 6.36 -28.33
CA LYS A 221 -14.27 5.03 -28.91
C LYS A 221 -14.55 4.02 -27.83
N ASP A 222 -15.07 2.85 -28.20
CA ASP A 222 -15.22 1.73 -27.30
C ASP A 222 -13.87 1.28 -26.77
N ILE A 223 -13.83 0.93 -25.50
CA ILE A 223 -12.63 0.47 -24.81
C ILE A 223 -12.86 -0.90 -24.18
N THR A 224 -11.78 -1.62 -24.03
CA THR A 224 -11.73 -2.87 -23.28
C THR A 224 -10.97 -2.63 -21.97
N VAL A 225 -11.53 -3.06 -20.87
CA VAL A 225 -10.95 -2.92 -19.54
C VAL A 225 -10.70 -4.31 -18.95
N ASN A 226 -9.52 -4.54 -18.42
CA ASN A 226 -9.20 -5.72 -17.62
C ASN A 226 -8.80 -5.27 -16.21
N LEU A 227 -9.29 -5.98 -15.21
CA LEU A 227 -8.67 -5.98 -13.90
C LEU A 227 -7.45 -6.90 -13.93
N PHE A 228 -6.43 -6.60 -13.15
CA PHE A 228 -5.29 -7.51 -13.04
C PHE A 228 -4.75 -7.58 -11.61
N VAL A 229 -4.08 -8.68 -11.33
CA VAL A 229 -3.19 -8.82 -10.19
C VAL A 229 -1.77 -9.09 -10.67
N LYS A 230 -0.76 -8.59 -9.94
CA LYS A 230 0.61 -9.06 -10.08
C LYS A 230 1.03 -9.71 -8.77
N TYR A 231 1.66 -10.87 -8.84
CA TYR A 231 2.13 -11.59 -7.68
C TYR A 231 3.62 -11.94 -7.81
N TRP A 232 4.29 -12.09 -6.68
CA TRP A 232 5.68 -12.51 -6.61
C TRP A 232 5.81 -14.01 -6.90
N GLY A 233 6.19 -14.36 -8.11
CA GLY A 233 6.40 -15.73 -8.54
C GLY A 233 7.83 -16.23 -8.29
N GLU A 234 8.22 -17.22 -9.07
CA GLU A 234 9.54 -17.82 -8.98
C GLU A 234 10.67 -16.79 -9.18
N LYS A 235 11.70 -16.86 -8.35
CA LYS A 235 12.84 -15.93 -8.33
C LYS A 235 12.47 -14.48 -8.05
N ASP A 236 11.38 -14.29 -7.28
CA ASP A 236 10.82 -12.98 -6.97
C ASP A 236 10.60 -12.10 -8.20
N LYS A 237 10.08 -12.70 -9.27
CA LYS A 237 9.62 -11.97 -10.44
C LYS A 237 8.12 -11.73 -10.36
N LEU A 238 7.70 -10.52 -10.71
CA LEU A 238 6.29 -10.21 -10.80
C LEU A 238 5.66 -10.90 -12.02
N ILE A 239 4.60 -11.64 -11.76
CA ILE A 239 3.78 -12.32 -12.77
C ILE A 239 2.40 -11.69 -12.78
N LYS A 240 1.94 -11.26 -13.95
CA LYS A 240 0.63 -10.63 -14.15
C LYS A 240 -0.42 -11.65 -14.58
N ILE A 241 -1.60 -11.57 -13.98
CA ILE A 241 -2.80 -12.28 -14.41
C ILE A 241 -3.90 -11.25 -14.64
N ASN A 242 -4.51 -11.27 -15.82
CA ASN A 242 -5.63 -10.42 -16.15
C ASN A 242 -6.97 -11.16 -15.92
N SER A 243 -8.01 -10.37 -15.68
CA SER A 243 -9.40 -10.83 -15.77
C SER A 243 -9.81 -11.11 -17.22
N GLU A 244 -11.05 -11.56 -17.39
CA GLU A 244 -11.76 -11.46 -18.65
C GLU A 244 -11.88 -10.03 -19.15
N ASP A 245 -12.23 -9.85 -20.41
CA ASP A 245 -12.44 -8.55 -21.05
C ASP A 245 -13.78 -7.95 -20.64
N PHE A 246 -13.77 -6.72 -20.17
CA PHE A 246 -14.96 -5.90 -19.92
C PHE A 246 -15.03 -4.80 -20.96
N PHE A 247 -15.99 -4.93 -21.89
CA PHE A 247 -16.18 -3.93 -22.96
C PHE A 247 -17.00 -2.75 -22.45
N PHE A 248 -16.57 -1.55 -22.76
CA PHE A 248 -17.25 -0.30 -22.39
C PHE A 248 -17.52 0.55 -23.61
N GLN A 249 -18.75 1.03 -23.73
CA GLN A 249 -19.13 2.12 -24.61
C GLN A 249 -18.89 3.48 -23.93
N ASN A 250 -19.00 4.55 -24.70
CA ASN A 250 -18.91 5.90 -24.15
C ASN A 250 -20.04 6.15 -23.12
N ASN A 251 -19.68 6.80 -22.02
CA ASN A 251 -20.58 7.11 -20.88
C ASN A 251 -21.25 5.90 -20.21
N GLU A 252 -20.68 4.72 -20.37
CA GLU A 252 -21.20 3.52 -19.74
C GLU A 252 -20.69 3.36 -18.31
N ILE A 253 -21.59 2.91 -17.41
CA ILE A 253 -21.29 2.60 -16.02
C ILE A 253 -21.45 1.09 -15.80
N LYS A 254 -20.41 0.45 -15.28
CA LYS A 254 -20.46 -0.97 -14.93
C LYS A 254 -20.00 -1.23 -13.50
N ASN A 255 -20.76 -2.11 -12.83
CA ASN A 255 -20.30 -2.77 -11.61
C ASN A 255 -19.64 -4.08 -12.01
N ILE A 256 -18.40 -4.27 -11.63
CA ILE A 256 -17.59 -5.42 -11.98
C ILE A 256 -17.24 -6.16 -10.69
N GLU A 257 -17.31 -7.47 -10.74
CA GLU A 257 -16.80 -8.37 -9.72
C GLU A 257 -15.89 -9.41 -10.39
N TRP A 258 -14.68 -9.55 -9.89
CA TRP A 258 -13.71 -10.52 -10.38
C TRP A 258 -13.13 -11.33 -9.24
N ASN A 259 -13.17 -12.67 -9.37
CA ASN A 259 -12.56 -13.55 -8.39
C ASN A 259 -11.04 -13.51 -8.54
N VAL A 260 -10.35 -13.21 -7.46
CA VAL A 260 -8.88 -13.23 -7.41
C VAL A 260 -8.39 -14.64 -7.69
N PRO A 261 -7.58 -14.85 -8.74
CA PRO A 261 -7.16 -16.16 -9.17
C PRO A 261 -6.22 -16.83 -8.15
N ASP A 262 -6.08 -18.16 -8.29
CA ASP A 262 -5.08 -18.89 -7.51
C ASP A 262 -3.66 -18.51 -7.98
N THR A 263 -2.88 -17.95 -7.07
CA THR A 263 -1.47 -17.60 -7.26
C THR A 263 -0.53 -18.67 -6.71
N HIS A 264 -1.03 -19.87 -6.43
CA HIS A 264 -0.29 -20.98 -5.81
C HIS A 264 0.38 -20.56 -4.49
N SER A 265 -0.35 -19.83 -3.67
CA SER A 265 0.09 -19.23 -2.41
C SER A 265 1.21 -18.17 -2.53
N ASN A 266 1.53 -17.73 -3.71
CA ASN A 266 2.46 -16.61 -3.88
C ASN A 266 1.78 -15.29 -3.54
N PRO A 267 2.48 -14.34 -2.88
CA PRO A 267 1.88 -13.10 -2.41
C PRO A 267 1.53 -12.16 -3.56
N ILE A 268 0.32 -11.62 -3.53
CA ILE A 268 -0.15 -10.64 -4.50
C ILE A 268 0.43 -9.28 -4.12
N ALA A 269 1.24 -8.74 -5.02
CA ALA A 269 1.96 -7.49 -4.82
C ALA A 269 1.19 -6.27 -5.30
N GLN A 270 0.38 -6.41 -6.35
CA GLN A 270 -0.33 -5.30 -6.98
C GLN A 270 -1.71 -5.75 -7.47
N ILE A 271 -2.65 -4.83 -7.40
CA ILE A 271 -3.90 -4.89 -8.15
C ILE A 271 -3.99 -3.69 -9.06
N GLY A 272 -4.63 -3.82 -10.21
CA GLY A 272 -4.69 -2.71 -11.15
C GLY A 272 -5.75 -2.87 -12.23
N ILE A 273 -5.78 -1.86 -13.11
CA ILE A 273 -6.67 -1.75 -14.25
C ILE A 273 -5.84 -1.49 -15.49
N ALA A 274 -6.11 -2.24 -16.55
CA ALA A 274 -5.56 -2.06 -17.87
C ALA A 274 -6.67 -1.68 -18.86
N ILE A 275 -6.42 -0.69 -19.69
CA ILE A 275 -7.34 -0.18 -20.71
C ILE A 275 -6.70 -0.37 -22.06
N SER A 276 -7.44 -0.93 -23.00
CA SER A 276 -7.05 -1.08 -24.41
C SER A 276 -8.18 -0.66 -25.35
N SER A 277 -7.85 -0.47 -26.63
CA SER A 277 -8.82 -0.22 -27.67
C SER A 277 -8.38 -0.85 -28.98
N SER A 278 -9.34 -1.31 -29.79
CA SER A 278 -9.11 -1.80 -31.14
C SER A 278 -8.93 -0.68 -32.15
N GLU A 279 -9.31 0.56 -31.82
CA GLU A 279 -9.17 1.77 -32.61
C GLU A 279 -8.45 2.84 -31.81
N LYS A 280 -7.96 3.88 -32.48
CA LYS A 280 -7.36 5.03 -31.81
C LYS A 280 -8.40 5.73 -30.94
N ALA A 281 -8.19 5.70 -29.61
CA ALA A 281 -9.10 6.23 -28.60
C ALA A 281 -8.37 7.19 -27.67
N SER A 282 -9.07 8.22 -27.25
CA SER A 282 -8.68 9.11 -26.16
C SER A 282 -9.88 9.32 -25.24
N GLY A 283 -9.61 9.53 -23.96
CA GLY A 283 -10.70 9.71 -23.01
C GLY A 283 -10.25 9.47 -21.57
N LYS A 284 -11.21 9.04 -20.77
CA LYS A 284 -11.00 8.74 -19.37
C LYS A 284 -11.85 7.57 -18.90
N LEU A 285 -11.33 6.83 -17.93
CA LEU A 285 -12.04 5.86 -17.13
C LEU A 285 -12.02 6.35 -15.68
N LEU A 286 -13.18 6.39 -15.03
CA LEU A 286 -13.26 6.72 -13.62
C LEU A 286 -13.41 5.43 -12.80
N ILE A 287 -12.63 5.31 -11.75
CA ILE A 287 -12.85 4.34 -10.69
C ILE A 287 -13.63 5.05 -9.59
N ASN A 288 -14.93 4.78 -9.50
CA ASN A 288 -15.74 5.35 -8.43
C ASN A 288 -15.32 4.76 -7.08
N TYR A 289 -15.19 3.45 -7.00
CA TYR A 289 -14.61 2.75 -5.87
C TYR A 289 -14.03 1.40 -6.32
N LEU A 290 -13.14 0.86 -5.50
CA LEU A 290 -12.68 -0.52 -5.61
C LEU A 290 -12.55 -1.10 -4.19
N ASP A 291 -13.06 -2.31 -4.02
CA ASP A 291 -13.03 -3.03 -2.75
C ASP A 291 -12.55 -4.47 -2.92
N ILE A 292 -12.06 -5.04 -1.83
CA ILE A 292 -11.58 -6.41 -1.73
C ILE A 292 -12.48 -7.12 -0.72
N ILE A 293 -13.32 -8.02 -1.20
CA ILE A 293 -14.36 -8.66 -0.40
C ILE A 293 -14.20 -10.18 -0.35
N GLY A 294 -14.82 -10.78 0.66
CA GLY A 294 -14.79 -12.23 0.89
C GLY A 294 -13.51 -12.69 1.58
N GLU A 295 -13.55 -13.94 2.01
CA GLU A 295 -12.46 -14.59 2.71
C GLU A 295 -11.52 -15.28 1.72
N PRO A 296 -10.21 -15.35 2.01
CA PRO A 296 -9.27 -16.10 1.19
C PRO A 296 -9.60 -17.60 1.18
N LYS A 297 -9.36 -18.24 0.05
CA LYS A 297 -9.42 -19.68 -0.10
C LYS A 297 -8.13 -20.17 -0.71
N MET A 298 -7.17 -20.56 0.13
CA MET A 298 -5.86 -20.94 -0.34
C MET A 298 -5.18 -21.96 0.57
N THR A 299 -4.17 -22.61 0.02
CA THR A 299 -3.28 -23.49 0.78
C THR A 299 -1.86 -22.97 0.65
N PHE A 300 -1.26 -22.58 1.76
CA PHE A 300 0.15 -22.19 1.80
C PHE A 300 1.03 -23.45 1.70
N LYS A 301 1.55 -23.69 0.51
CA LYS A 301 2.54 -24.74 0.25
C LYS A 301 3.85 -24.09 -0.12
N LYS A 302 4.92 -24.46 0.59
CA LYS A 302 6.26 -23.96 0.27
C LYS A 302 6.61 -24.32 -1.18
N PRO A 303 6.97 -23.35 -2.03
CA PRO A 303 7.35 -23.60 -3.42
C PRO A 303 8.63 -24.44 -3.52
N ASP A 304 8.70 -25.31 -4.53
CA ASP A 304 9.82 -26.24 -4.70
C ASP A 304 11.17 -25.52 -4.93
N HIS A 305 11.17 -24.35 -5.57
CA HIS A 305 12.39 -23.56 -5.79
C HIS A 305 12.97 -22.98 -4.48
N ILE A 306 12.15 -22.81 -3.46
CA ILE A 306 12.57 -22.42 -2.10
C ILE A 306 13.03 -23.65 -1.31
N ALA A 307 12.45 -24.82 -1.58
CA ALA A 307 12.76 -26.05 -0.86
C ALA A 307 14.18 -26.60 -1.13
N ASN A 308 14.77 -26.27 -2.30
CA ASN A 308 16.07 -26.78 -2.74
C ASN A 308 17.02 -25.65 -3.15
N PRO A 309 17.46 -24.78 -2.24
CA PRO A 309 18.44 -23.76 -2.56
C PRO A 309 19.75 -24.45 -2.96
N LYS A 310 20.38 -23.97 -4.03
CA LYS A 310 21.73 -24.42 -4.39
C LYS A 310 22.66 -24.23 -3.19
N ARG A 311 23.38 -25.28 -2.84
CA ARG A 311 24.38 -25.25 -1.75
C ARG A 311 25.35 -24.08 -1.97
N GLY A 312 25.53 -23.22 -0.98
CA GLY A 312 26.52 -22.14 -1.00
C GLY A 312 25.99 -20.73 -1.27
N VAL A 313 24.72 -20.57 -1.52
CA VAL A 313 24.11 -19.22 -1.55
C VAL A 313 23.76 -18.83 -0.12
N ALA A 314 24.62 -18.04 0.49
CA ALA A 314 24.28 -17.38 1.75
C ALA A 314 23.13 -16.40 1.48
N PHE A 315 22.07 -16.48 2.26
CA PHE A 315 20.96 -15.53 2.18
C PHE A 315 21.43 -14.23 2.83
N GLU A 316 22.02 -13.38 2.02
CA GLU A 316 22.56 -12.11 2.51
C GLU A 316 21.49 -11.08 2.81
N THR A 317 20.20 -11.36 2.44
CA THR A 317 19.13 -10.40 2.70
C THR A 317 17.76 -11.06 2.88
N PRO A 318 16.89 -10.53 3.75
CA PRO A 318 15.54 -11.03 3.96
C PRO A 318 14.60 -10.88 2.73
N PHE A 319 15.04 -10.18 1.67
CA PHE A 319 14.18 -9.76 0.56
C PHE A 319 14.42 -10.49 -0.77
N TYR A 320 15.56 -11.13 -0.99
CA TYR A 320 15.84 -11.78 -2.27
C TYR A 320 15.55 -13.28 -2.22
N GLY A 321 14.71 -13.72 -3.15
CA GLY A 321 14.38 -15.13 -3.36
C GLY A 321 13.38 -15.70 -2.36
N HIS A 322 12.64 -14.85 -1.60
CA HIS A 322 11.82 -15.29 -0.49
C HIS A 322 10.52 -14.51 -0.29
N MET A 323 10.00 -13.81 -1.30
CA MET A 323 8.75 -13.07 -1.17
C MET A 323 7.58 -13.97 -0.74
N TRP A 324 7.58 -15.24 -1.15
CA TRP A 324 6.60 -16.21 -0.66
C TRP A 324 6.57 -16.31 0.86
N ARG A 325 7.73 -16.27 1.51
CA ARG A 325 7.83 -16.37 2.96
C ARG A 325 7.25 -15.13 3.66
N ASN A 326 7.38 -13.99 3.03
CA ASN A 326 6.84 -12.73 3.54
C ASN A 326 5.29 -12.66 3.46
N ASN A 327 4.59 -13.71 2.95
CA ASN A 327 3.17 -13.86 3.24
C ASN A 327 2.87 -13.85 4.73
N PHE A 328 3.87 -14.14 5.56
CA PHE A 328 3.73 -14.25 7.01
C PHE A 328 4.59 -13.22 7.69
N VAL A 329 3.98 -12.50 8.62
CA VAL A 329 4.70 -11.76 9.65
C VAL A 329 5.24 -12.76 10.66
N GLN A 330 6.46 -12.57 11.11
CA GLN A 330 7.11 -13.50 12.00
C GLN A 330 7.99 -12.81 13.06
N ALA A 331 8.00 -13.39 14.24
CA ALA A 331 8.94 -13.10 15.30
C ALA A 331 9.52 -14.44 15.80
N ILE A 332 10.63 -14.85 15.18
CA ILE A 332 11.33 -16.11 15.48
C ILE A 332 12.84 -15.88 15.45
N ASP A 333 13.58 -16.55 16.34
CA ASP A 333 15.03 -16.37 16.48
C ASP A 333 15.81 -16.83 15.27
N LYS A 334 15.34 -17.86 14.59
CA LYS A 334 16.08 -18.47 13.49
C LYS A 334 15.18 -19.05 12.43
N TRP A 335 15.59 -18.84 11.18
CA TRP A 335 15.01 -19.48 10.03
C TRP A 335 16.09 -19.96 9.07
N GLU A 336 15.80 -21.06 8.36
CA GLU A 336 16.67 -21.57 7.33
C GLU A 336 15.88 -22.19 6.16
N SER A 337 16.17 -21.75 4.94
CA SER A 337 15.44 -22.16 3.73
C SER A 337 15.61 -23.64 3.37
N ARG A 338 16.71 -24.25 3.77
CA ARG A 338 17.00 -25.67 3.50
C ARG A 338 16.11 -26.63 4.27
N TRP A 339 15.39 -26.17 5.29
CA TRP A 339 14.44 -27.01 6.00
C TRP A 339 13.25 -27.35 5.10
N GLN A 340 12.75 -28.58 5.24
CA GLN A 340 11.61 -29.05 4.43
C GLN A 340 10.32 -28.32 4.80
N GLU A 341 10.13 -28.06 6.07
CA GLU A 341 8.97 -27.31 6.58
C GLU A 341 9.00 -25.85 6.13
N PRO A 342 7.85 -25.23 5.88
CA PRO A 342 7.75 -23.80 5.56
C PRO A 342 8.33 -22.92 6.65
N PHE A 343 8.03 -23.24 7.90
CA PHE A 343 8.50 -22.52 9.07
C PHE A 343 8.99 -23.48 10.17
N ARG A 344 10.04 -23.07 10.84
CA ARG A 344 10.47 -23.67 12.10
C ARG A 344 10.51 -22.55 13.14
N ILE A 345 9.60 -22.60 14.09
CA ILE A 345 9.53 -21.61 15.17
C ILE A 345 10.55 -22.03 16.23
N THR A 346 11.62 -21.26 16.36
CA THR A 346 12.67 -21.46 17.36
C THR A 346 12.81 -20.15 18.12
N GLN A 347 12.50 -20.16 19.40
CA GLN A 347 12.56 -18.99 20.26
C GLN A 347 13.23 -19.36 21.58
N ASN A 348 14.30 -18.68 21.94
CA ASN A 348 15.03 -18.92 23.18
C ASN A 348 14.45 -18.13 24.35
N ILE A 349 13.97 -16.93 24.11
CA ILE A 349 13.38 -16.04 25.10
C ILE A 349 12.04 -15.50 24.54
N GLY A 350 10.99 -15.58 25.36
CA GLY A 350 9.66 -15.12 24.95
C GLY A 350 8.90 -16.15 24.13
N ARG A 351 8.13 -15.69 23.13
CA ARG A 351 7.27 -16.50 22.29
C ARG A 351 7.60 -16.28 20.81
N GLY A 352 7.79 -17.35 20.07
CA GLY A 352 7.85 -17.28 18.61
C GLY A 352 6.45 -17.17 18.02
N ILE A 353 6.25 -16.25 17.07
CA ILE A 353 4.99 -16.00 16.40
C ILE A 353 5.19 -16.01 14.89
N VAL A 354 4.25 -16.64 14.18
CA VAL A 354 4.09 -16.55 12.73
C VAL A 354 2.61 -16.34 12.46
N PHE A 355 2.25 -15.28 11.75
CA PHE A 355 0.86 -15.01 11.42
C PHE A 355 0.72 -14.37 10.03
N THR A 356 -0.48 -14.46 9.44
CA THR A 356 -0.86 -13.82 8.18
C THR A 356 -2.34 -13.45 8.26
N GLY A 357 -2.75 -12.52 7.40
CA GLY A 357 -4.14 -12.16 7.25
C GLY A 357 -4.49 -10.80 7.83
N ASN A 358 -5.78 -10.62 8.07
CA ASN A 358 -6.37 -9.35 8.46
C ASN A 358 -7.36 -9.59 9.61
N ASP A 359 -7.47 -8.68 10.53
CA ASP A 359 -8.38 -8.72 11.69
C ASP A 359 -9.88 -8.64 11.31
N LYS A 360 -10.19 -8.25 10.06
CA LYS A 360 -11.55 -8.20 9.53
C LYS A 360 -12.09 -9.58 9.12
N TRP A 361 -11.25 -10.58 8.99
CA TRP A 361 -11.69 -11.93 8.63
C TRP A 361 -12.49 -12.58 9.74
N LYS A 362 -13.63 -13.15 9.39
CA LYS A 362 -14.54 -13.82 10.32
C LYS A 362 -15.03 -15.14 9.72
N ASN A 363 -15.43 -16.08 10.58
CA ASN A 363 -16.07 -17.34 10.17
C ASN A 363 -15.24 -18.19 9.18
N TYR A 364 -13.93 -18.24 9.38
CA TYR A 364 -13.01 -19.04 8.57
C TYR A 364 -12.48 -20.27 9.31
N SER A 365 -11.94 -21.21 8.56
CA SER A 365 -11.28 -22.40 9.09
C SER A 365 -9.80 -22.38 8.72
N VAL A 366 -8.95 -22.77 9.66
CA VAL A 366 -7.51 -22.94 9.44
C VAL A 366 -7.14 -24.38 9.76
N SER A 367 -6.35 -25.01 8.90
CA SER A 367 -5.74 -26.31 9.18
C SER A 367 -4.23 -26.23 8.97
N SER A 368 -3.46 -26.87 9.84
CA SER A 368 -2.01 -26.92 9.76
C SER A 368 -1.49 -28.26 10.27
N LYS A 369 -0.37 -28.72 9.74
CA LYS A 369 0.40 -29.84 10.30
C LYS A 369 1.51 -29.29 11.16
N LEU A 370 1.51 -29.63 12.43
CA LEU A 370 2.52 -29.22 13.41
C LEU A 370 3.35 -30.41 13.85
N ASN A 371 4.63 -30.20 14.01
CA ASN A 371 5.55 -31.18 14.59
C ASN A 371 6.32 -30.49 15.73
N PHE A 372 6.14 -31.02 16.92
CA PHE A 372 6.79 -30.47 18.13
C PHE A 372 8.07 -31.25 18.43
N HIS A 373 9.20 -30.51 18.44
CA HIS A 373 10.48 -31.00 18.91
C HIS A 373 10.79 -30.34 20.24
N LEU A 374 11.50 -30.86 21.11
CA LEU A 374 12.10 -30.26 22.33
C LEU A 374 11.29 -29.08 22.95
N VAL A 375 10.01 -29.26 23.16
CA VAL A 375 9.12 -28.21 23.68
C VAL A 375 8.94 -28.41 25.17
N LYS A 376 9.22 -27.37 25.97
CA LYS A 376 8.87 -27.32 27.40
C LYS A 376 7.43 -26.85 27.60
N SER A 377 6.97 -25.95 26.76
CA SER A 377 5.58 -25.47 26.73
C SER A 377 5.27 -24.96 25.31
N GLY A 378 4.04 -25.16 24.86
CA GLY A 378 3.55 -24.70 23.58
C GLY A 378 2.02 -24.75 23.54
N GLY A 379 1.40 -23.87 22.73
CA GLY A 379 -0.03 -23.80 22.55
C GLY A 379 -0.42 -22.87 21.39
#